data_4ae29d38ea360a4cfab3fcf5cea363f4
#
_entry.id   4ae29d38ea360a4cfab3fcf5cea363f4
#
_cell.length_a   1.000
_cell.length_b   1.000
_cell.length_c   1.000
_cell.angle_alpha   90.00
_cell.angle_beta   90.00
_cell.angle_gamma   90.00
#
_symmetry.space_group_name_H-M   'P 1'
#
loop_
_entity.id
_entity.type
_entity.pdbx_description
1 polymer ?
#
loop_
_entity_poly.entity_id
_entity_poly.type
_entity_poly.pdbx_seq_one_letter_code
_entity_poly.pdbx_strand_id
1 'polypeptide(L)'
;MDAVQIKNCVLAALAAVGSVVAHELGGWDAAMQVLVALMAADYITGLLVAAVWQRSNKSATGALDSKAGFKGLLKKGVVLLLVWLGVLLDNAMGAAYIRMAVILFFIGNEGISLLENVGLMGVPYPAFLRRALEALKEQGDRGGSHGGGE
;
A
#
# COMPACT_ATOMS: atom_id res chain seq x y z
N MET A 1 18.92 -32.69 7.95
CA MET A 1 17.72 -31.86 8.29
C MET A 1 16.54 -32.37 7.47
N ASP A 2 15.48 -32.76 8.17
CA ASP A 2 14.26 -33.24 7.52
C ASP A 2 13.52 -32.09 6.84
N ALA A 3 12.75 -32.38 5.77
CA ALA A 3 11.99 -31.36 5.04
C ALA A 3 11.10 -30.49 5.94
N VAL A 4 10.58 -31.07 7.05
CA VAL A 4 9.80 -30.34 8.05
C VAL A 4 10.66 -29.32 8.82
N GLN A 5 11.89 -29.67 9.17
CA GLN A 5 12.82 -28.77 9.86
C GLN A 5 13.23 -27.60 8.95
N ILE A 6 13.52 -27.87 7.67
CA ILE A 6 13.83 -26.83 6.68
C ILE A 6 12.66 -25.87 6.55
N LYS A 7 11.44 -26.38 6.38
CA LYS A 7 10.23 -25.56 6.32
C LYS A 7 10.07 -24.66 7.55
N ASN A 8 10.24 -25.25 8.75
CA ASN A 8 10.09 -24.50 10.01
C ASN A 8 11.18 -23.42 10.15
N CYS A 9 12.43 -23.71 9.77
CA CYS A 9 13.50 -22.70 9.77
C CYS A 9 13.21 -21.55 8.79
N VAL A 10 12.72 -21.85 7.58
CA VAL A 10 12.35 -20.83 6.60
C VAL A 10 11.19 -19.98 7.11
N LEU A 11 10.16 -20.58 7.67
CA LEU A 11 9.03 -19.85 8.25
C LEU A 11 9.46 -18.97 9.43
N ALA A 12 10.32 -19.48 10.31
CA ALA A 12 10.86 -18.70 11.43
C ALA A 12 11.71 -17.51 10.95
N ALA A 13 12.54 -17.72 9.94
CA ALA A 13 13.33 -16.64 9.35
C ALA A 13 12.44 -15.56 8.69
N LEU A 14 11.43 -15.97 7.93
CA LEU A 14 10.46 -15.04 7.34
C LEU A 14 9.67 -14.26 8.40
N ALA A 15 9.25 -14.94 9.49
CA ALA A 15 8.57 -14.29 10.59
C ALA A 15 9.46 -13.28 11.32
N ALA A 16 10.73 -13.63 11.55
CA ALA A 16 11.70 -12.71 12.17
C ALA A 16 11.94 -11.46 11.30
N VAL A 17 12.19 -11.64 10.00
CA VAL A 17 12.35 -10.52 9.05
C VAL A 17 11.07 -9.67 9.00
N GLY A 18 9.90 -10.29 8.89
CA GLY A 18 8.62 -9.58 8.89
C GLY A 18 8.38 -8.77 10.17
N SER A 19 8.75 -9.33 11.33
CA SER A 19 8.65 -8.64 12.63
C SER A 19 9.56 -7.41 12.70
N VAL A 20 10.81 -7.52 12.23
CA VAL A 20 11.75 -6.38 12.19
C VAL A 20 11.22 -5.31 11.25
N VAL A 21 10.79 -5.67 10.04
CA VAL A 21 10.23 -4.72 9.08
C VAL A 21 8.99 -4.02 9.66
N ALA A 22 8.07 -4.77 10.29
CA ALA A 22 6.90 -4.19 10.92
C ALA A 22 7.26 -3.22 12.05
N HIS A 23 8.28 -3.54 12.84
CA HIS A 23 8.79 -2.67 13.90
C HIS A 23 9.36 -1.36 13.32
N GLU A 24 10.22 -1.45 12.31
CA GLU A 24 10.81 -0.27 11.63
C GLU A 24 9.75 0.64 10.99
N LEU A 25 8.65 0.06 10.49
CA LEU A 25 7.52 0.80 9.93
C LEU A 25 6.58 1.40 11.01
N GLY A 26 7.00 1.37 12.30
CA GLY A 26 6.25 1.93 13.41
C GLY A 26 5.13 1.05 13.96
N GLY A 27 5.18 -0.26 13.69
CA GLY A 27 4.27 -1.27 14.19
C GLY A 27 3.25 -1.76 13.17
N TRP A 28 2.65 -2.91 13.47
CA TRP A 28 1.62 -3.58 12.66
C TRP A 28 0.22 -3.21 13.15
N ASP A 29 -0.08 -1.92 13.18
CA ASP A 29 -1.38 -1.39 13.60
C ASP A 29 -2.47 -1.52 12.51
N ALA A 30 -3.72 -1.17 12.84
CA ALA A 30 -4.84 -1.28 11.92
C ALA A 30 -4.65 -0.47 10.63
N ALA A 31 -4.06 0.72 10.73
CA ALA A 31 -3.82 1.58 9.57
C ALA A 31 -2.79 0.93 8.62
N MET A 32 -1.70 0.38 9.16
CA MET A 32 -0.70 -0.35 8.38
C MET A 32 -1.27 -1.61 7.73
N GLN A 33 -2.13 -2.35 8.45
CA GLN A 33 -2.82 -3.52 7.92
C GLN A 33 -3.72 -3.16 6.73
N VAL A 34 -4.50 -2.08 6.85
CA VAL A 34 -5.36 -1.59 5.77
C VAL A 34 -4.53 -1.17 4.57
N LEU A 35 -3.45 -0.42 4.78
CA LEU A 35 -2.55 0.00 3.69
C LEU A 35 -2.00 -1.21 2.93
N VAL A 36 -1.41 -2.17 3.63
CA VAL A 36 -0.82 -3.37 3.00
C VAL A 36 -1.87 -4.20 2.28
N ALA A 37 -3.07 -4.36 2.88
CA ALA A 37 -4.18 -5.08 2.25
C ALA A 37 -4.63 -4.40 0.95
N LEU A 38 -4.76 -3.06 0.93
CA LEU A 38 -5.13 -2.31 -0.27
C LEU A 38 -4.03 -2.37 -1.34
N MET A 39 -2.75 -2.26 -0.94
CA MET A 39 -1.62 -2.41 -1.86
C MET A 39 -1.62 -3.79 -2.53
N ALA A 40 -1.87 -4.86 -1.77
CA ALA A 40 -1.97 -6.22 -2.30
C ALA A 40 -3.19 -6.38 -3.21
N ALA A 41 -4.36 -5.89 -2.79
CA ALA A 41 -5.59 -5.96 -3.57
C ALA A 41 -5.49 -5.16 -4.88
N ASP A 42 -4.96 -3.92 -4.85
CA ASP A 42 -4.70 -3.13 -6.07
C ASP A 42 -3.76 -3.86 -7.03
N TYR A 43 -2.68 -4.44 -6.51
CA TYR A 43 -1.73 -5.16 -7.35
C TYR A 43 -2.34 -6.40 -8.00
N ILE A 44 -3.04 -7.23 -7.22
CA ILE A 44 -3.71 -8.44 -7.70
C ILE A 44 -4.79 -8.09 -8.74
N THR A 45 -5.66 -7.13 -8.43
CA THR A 45 -6.72 -6.70 -9.35
C THR A 45 -6.17 -6.05 -10.61
N GLY A 46 -5.08 -5.29 -10.50
CA GLY A 46 -4.37 -4.73 -11.66
C GLY A 46 -3.80 -5.82 -12.59
N LEU A 47 -3.22 -6.89 -12.03
CA LEU A 47 -2.78 -8.05 -12.81
C LEU A 47 -3.95 -8.78 -13.45
N LEU A 48 -5.06 -8.97 -12.73
CA LEU A 48 -6.27 -9.60 -13.28
C LEU A 48 -6.86 -8.79 -14.44
N VAL A 49 -6.97 -7.47 -14.30
CA VAL A 49 -7.41 -6.58 -15.39
C VAL A 49 -6.53 -6.72 -16.62
N ALA A 50 -5.22 -6.78 -16.44
CA ALA A 50 -4.28 -6.95 -17.56
C ALA A 50 -4.36 -8.35 -18.19
N ALA A 51 -4.49 -9.40 -17.37
CA ALA A 51 -4.47 -10.79 -17.83
C ALA A 51 -5.79 -11.22 -18.51
N VAL A 52 -6.93 -10.81 -17.95
CA VAL A 52 -8.24 -11.30 -18.35
C VAL A 52 -8.98 -10.29 -19.25
N TRP A 53 -9.04 -9.03 -18.84
CA TRP A 53 -9.77 -7.97 -19.56
C TRP A 53 -8.91 -7.26 -20.61
N GLN A 54 -7.59 -7.34 -20.55
CA GLN A 54 -6.63 -6.62 -21.42
C GLN A 54 -6.94 -5.12 -21.52
N ARG A 55 -7.40 -4.53 -20.42
CA ARG A 55 -7.82 -3.12 -20.31
C ARG A 55 -7.00 -2.35 -19.27
N SER A 56 -5.80 -2.83 -18.95
CA SER A 56 -4.94 -2.17 -17.97
C SER A 56 -4.47 -0.80 -18.46
N ASN A 57 -4.72 0.24 -17.68
CA ASN A 57 -4.18 1.58 -17.92
C ASN A 57 -2.67 1.68 -17.62
N LYS A 58 -2.08 0.61 -17.04
CA LYS A 58 -0.68 0.56 -16.59
C LYS A 58 0.27 -0.04 -17.63
N SER A 59 -0.25 -0.56 -18.75
CA SER A 59 0.52 -1.08 -19.88
C SER A 59 0.14 -0.42 -21.19
N ALA A 60 1.07 -0.34 -22.14
CA ALA A 60 0.84 0.32 -23.43
C ALA A 60 -0.22 -0.40 -24.30
N THR A 61 -0.36 -1.71 -24.13
CA THR A 61 -1.29 -2.56 -24.90
C THR A 61 -2.55 -2.93 -24.13
N GLY A 62 -2.67 -2.54 -22.85
CA GLY A 62 -3.73 -3.01 -21.94
C GLY A 62 -3.55 -4.45 -21.45
N ALA A 63 -2.67 -5.24 -22.08
CA ALA A 63 -2.39 -6.62 -21.73
C ALA A 63 -1.35 -6.76 -20.61
N LEU A 64 -1.18 -7.99 -20.11
CA LEU A 64 -0.20 -8.31 -19.10
C LEU A 64 1.23 -8.06 -19.63
N ASP A 65 1.93 -7.16 -18.98
CA ASP A 65 3.32 -6.80 -19.26
C ASP A 65 4.17 -6.96 -17.98
N SER A 66 5.18 -7.79 -18.03
CA SER A 66 6.08 -8.04 -16.89
C SER A 66 6.79 -6.78 -16.41
N LYS A 67 7.12 -5.85 -17.31
CA LYS A 67 7.74 -4.56 -16.95
C LYS A 67 6.76 -3.68 -16.19
N ALA A 68 5.51 -3.63 -16.64
CA ALA A 68 4.46 -2.88 -15.95
C ALA A 68 4.16 -3.47 -14.57
N GLY A 69 4.09 -4.80 -14.45
CA GLY A 69 3.93 -5.50 -13.16
C GLY A 69 5.08 -5.23 -12.20
N PHE A 70 6.33 -5.35 -12.66
CA PHE A 70 7.51 -5.06 -11.85
C PHE A 70 7.56 -3.59 -11.40
N LYS A 71 7.26 -2.65 -12.30
CA LYS A 71 7.17 -1.23 -11.97
C LYS A 71 6.09 -0.95 -10.90
N GLY A 72 4.95 -1.66 -10.98
CA GLY A 72 3.91 -1.59 -9.96
C GLY A 72 4.41 -2.04 -8.59
N LEU A 73 5.14 -3.16 -8.54
CA LEU A 73 5.72 -3.68 -7.30
C LEU A 73 6.78 -2.73 -6.71
N LEU A 74 7.65 -2.16 -7.54
CA LEU A 74 8.62 -1.15 -7.11
C LEU A 74 7.95 0.08 -6.50
N LYS A 75 6.86 0.58 -7.10
CA LYS A 75 6.09 1.70 -6.51
C LYS A 75 5.58 1.38 -5.11
N LYS A 76 5.11 0.15 -4.87
CA LYS A 76 4.65 -0.28 -3.55
C LYS A 76 5.80 -0.36 -2.53
N GLY A 77 6.99 -0.77 -2.98
CA GLY A 77 8.21 -0.66 -2.16
C GLY A 77 8.51 0.78 -1.76
N VAL A 78 8.38 1.73 -2.70
CA VAL A 78 8.58 3.17 -2.42
C VAL A 78 7.54 3.70 -1.43
N VAL A 79 6.28 3.24 -1.49
CA VAL A 79 5.25 3.60 -0.49
C VAL A 79 5.71 3.19 0.92
N LEU A 80 6.21 1.98 1.09
CA LEU A 80 6.74 1.52 2.39
C LEU A 80 7.95 2.34 2.85
N LEU A 81 8.83 2.74 1.93
CA LEU A 81 9.95 3.64 2.24
C LEU A 81 9.46 5.02 2.73
N LEU A 82 8.38 5.54 2.15
CA LEU A 82 7.79 6.81 2.60
C LEU A 82 7.12 6.68 3.98
N VAL A 83 6.49 5.55 4.28
CA VAL A 83 5.98 5.26 5.64
C VAL A 83 7.14 5.22 6.64
N TRP A 84 8.23 4.53 6.30
CA TRP A 84 9.44 4.47 7.14
C TRP A 84 10.04 5.86 7.35
N LEU A 85 10.15 6.67 6.30
CA LEU A 85 10.59 8.07 6.42
C LEU A 85 9.67 8.85 7.38
N GLY A 86 8.35 8.63 7.31
CA GLY A 86 7.39 9.22 8.26
C GLY A 86 7.70 8.85 9.71
N VAL A 87 8.05 7.58 9.99
CA VAL A 87 8.48 7.14 11.33
C VAL A 87 9.75 7.87 11.77
N LEU A 88 10.75 7.98 10.89
CA LEU A 88 12.01 8.65 11.21
C LEU A 88 11.79 10.14 11.52
N LEU A 89 10.92 10.81 10.76
CA LEU A 89 10.59 12.21 10.99
C LEU A 89 9.79 12.40 12.29
N ASP A 90 8.83 11.54 12.58
CA ASP A 90 8.10 11.56 13.86
C ASP A 90 9.08 11.43 15.04
N ASN A 91 10.02 10.48 14.96
CA ASN A 91 11.02 10.28 16.00
C ASN A 91 11.98 11.48 16.13
N ALA A 92 12.42 12.05 15.01
CA ALA A 92 13.35 13.19 15.01
C ALA A 92 12.70 14.48 15.53
N MET A 93 11.41 14.66 15.31
CA MET A 93 10.67 15.88 15.69
C MET A 93 9.92 15.72 17.02
N GLY A 94 9.90 14.54 17.62
CA GLY A 94 9.05 14.22 18.77
C GLY A 94 7.56 14.28 18.42
N ALA A 95 7.20 14.01 17.15
CA ALA A 95 5.84 14.02 16.64
C ALA A 95 5.27 12.59 16.59
N ALA A 96 3.97 12.46 16.33
CA ALA A 96 3.28 11.17 16.18
C ALA A 96 2.20 11.20 15.08
N TYR A 97 2.34 12.09 14.10
CA TYR A 97 1.31 12.29 13.07
C TYR A 97 1.81 12.13 11.63
N ILE A 98 3.12 12.27 11.37
CA ILE A 98 3.67 12.25 10.00
C ILE A 98 3.50 10.87 9.38
N ARG A 99 3.88 9.81 10.09
CA ARG A 99 3.65 8.42 9.66
C ARG A 99 2.18 8.19 9.34
N MET A 100 1.28 8.61 10.22
CA MET A 100 -0.15 8.40 10.05
C MET A 100 -0.68 9.17 8.83
N ALA A 101 -0.24 10.42 8.62
CA ALA A 101 -0.60 11.21 7.45
C ALA A 101 -0.18 10.52 6.14
N VAL A 102 1.05 9.99 6.08
CA VAL A 102 1.55 9.22 4.94
C VAL A 102 0.70 7.97 4.69
N ILE A 103 0.39 7.21 5.75
CA ILE A 103 -0.44 6.00 5.63
C ILE A 103 -1.84 6.35 5.10
N LEU A 104 -2.52 7.35 5.66
CA LEU A 104 -3.86 7.75 5.24
C LEU A 104 -3.88 8.22 3.78
N PHE A 105 -2.89 9.02 3.37
CA PHE A 105 -2.75 9.43 1.98
C PHE A 105 -2.68 8.22 1.03
N PHE A 106 -1.84 7.22 1.36
CA PHE A 106 -1.69 6.05 0.52
C PHE A 106 -2.86 5.06 0.63
N ILE A 107 -3.54 4.94 1.77
CA ILE A 107 -4.82 4.21 1.87
C ILE A 107 -5.82 4.78 0.86
N GLY A 108 -5.98 6.10 0.81
CA GLY A 108 -6.83 6.75 -0.17
C GLY A 108 -6.39 6.47 -1.60
N ASN A 109 -5.10 6.63 -1.89
CA ASN A 109 -4.56 6.46 -3.23
C ASN A 109 -4.66 5.00 -3.74
N GLU A 110 -4.27 4.02 -2.92
CA GLU A 110 -4.33 2.60 -3.28
C GLU A 110 -5.79 2.12 -3.38
N GLY A 111 -6.66 2.62 -2.48
CA GLY A 111 -8.08 2.31 -2.52
C GLY A 111 -8.77 2.87 -3.77
N ILE A 112 -8.46 4.09 -4.19
CA ILE A 112 -8.97 4.66 -5.45
C ILE A 112 -8.49 3.83 -6.65
N SER A 113 -7.20 3.46 -6.68
CA SER A 113 -6.65 2.61 -7.75
C SER A 113 -7.34 1.23 -7.79
N LEU A 114 -7.62 0.64 -6.63
CA LEU A 114 -8.41 -0.60 -6.54
C LEU A 114 -9.82 -0.43 -7.12
N LEU A 115 -10.53 0.65 -6.79
CA LEU A 115 -11.86 0.92 -7.35
C LEU A 115 -11.83 1.14 -8.86
N GLU A 116 -10.78 1.75 -9.39
CA GLU A 116 -10.57 1.89 -10.84
C GLU A 116 -10.40 0.51 -11.51
N ASN A 117 -9.60 -0.38 -10.92
CA ASN A 117 -9.46 -1.75 -11.41
C ASN A 117 -10.81 -2.50 -11.38
N VAL A 118 -11.56 -2.38 -10.28
CA VAL A 118 -12.90 -2.98 -10.12
C VAL A 118 -13.87 -2.44 -11.18
N GLY A 119 -13.84 -1.15 -11.45
CA GLY A 119 -14.62 -0.52 -12.53
C GLY A 119 -14.27 -1.06 -13.93
N LEU A 120 -12.97 -1.26 -14.20
CA LEU A 120 -12.51 -1.86 -15.47
C LEU A 120 -12.96 -3.33 -15.64
N MET A 121 -13.17 -4.04 -14.54
CA MET A 121 -13.77 -5.40 -14.54
C MET A 121 -15.29 -5.37 -14.80
N GLY A 122 -15.93 -4.19 -14.78
CA GLY A 122 -17.38 -4.04 -14.91
C GLY A 122 -18.15 -4.30 -13.62
N VAL A 123 -17.49 -4.36 -12.48
CA VAL A 123 -18.14 -4.53 -11.18
C VAL A 123 -18.57 -3.16 -10.64
N PRO A 124 -19.88 -2.93 -10.40
CA PRO A 124 -20.34 -1.67 -9.82
C PRO A 124 -19.94 -1.57 -8.36
N TYR A 125 -19.57 -0.38 -7.92
CA TYR A 125 -19.29 -0.08 -6.51
C TYR A 125 -20.01 1.20 -6.06
N PRO A 126 -20.38 1.30 -4.78
CA PRO A 126 -21.07 2.48 -4.26
C PRO A 126 -20.20 3.73 -4.33
N ALA A 127 -20.78 4.85 -4.82
CA ALA A 127 -20.04 6.11 -4.96
C ALA A 127 -19.50 6.67 -3.62
N PHE A 128 -20.12 6.30 -2.48
CA PHE A 128 -19.65 6.74 -1.17
C PHE A 128 -18.24 6.17 -0.83
N LEU A 129 -17.90 4.96 -1.31
CA LEU A 129 -16.57 4.38 -1.10
C LEU A 129 -15.48 5.26 -1.71
N ARG A 130 -15.69 5.72 -2.94
CA ARG A 130 -14.74 6.63 -3.60
C ARG A 130 -14.59 7.92 -2.81
N ARG A 131 -15.68 8.55 -2.40
CA ARG A 131 -15.65 9.77 -1.58
C ARG A 131 -14.94 9.56 -0.24
N ALA A 132 -15.15 8.42 0.42
CA ALA A 132 -14.46 8.11 1.67
C ALA A 132 -12.94 7.99 1.48
N LEU A 133 -12.50 7.34 0.40
CA LEU A 133 -11.07 7.19 0.08
C LEU A 133 -10.43 8.52 -0.33
N GLU A 134 -11.13 9.36 -1.09
CA GLU A 134 -10.69 10.71 -1.42
C GLU A 134 -10.53 11.56 -0.16
N ALA A 135 -11.47 11.48 0.79
CA ALA A 135 -11.38 12.18 2.06
C ALA A 135 -10.18 11.71 2.92
N LEU A 136 -9.89 10.41 2.95
CA LEU A 136 -8.71 9.87 3.64
C LEU A 136 -7.41 10.36 3.01
N LYS A 137 -7.34 10.40 1.69
CA LYS A 137 -6.19 10.94 0.95
C LYS A 137 -5.95 12.40 1.28
N GLU A 138 -7.00 13.23 1.26
CA GLU A 138 -6.91 14.64 1.62
C GLU A 138 -6.50 14.84 3.09
N GLN A 139 -7.02 14.03 4.00
CA GLN A 139 -6.65 14.08 5.41
C GLN A 139 -5.17 13.78 5.60
N GLY A 140 -4.63 12.79 4.90
CA GLY A 140 -3.21 12.47 4.90
C GLY A 140 -2.36 13.63 4.37
N ASP A 141 -2.79 14.24 3.25
CA ASP A 141 -2.09 15.35 2.62
C ASP A 141 -2.06 16.60 3.52
N ARG A 142 -3.17 16.91 4.18
CA ARG A 142 -3.27 18.03 5.13
C ARG A 142 -2.55 17.80 6.45
N GLY A 143 -2.43 16.54 6.89
CA GLY A 143 -1.74 16.20 8.14
C GLY A 143 -0.28 16.63 8.18
N GLY A 144 0.36 16.77 7.01
CA GLY A 144 1.70 17.34 6.88
C GLY A 144 1.79 18.86 7.02
N SER A 145 0.66 19.60 6.98
CA SER A 145 0.65 21.08 6.96
C SER A 145 0.37 21.73 8.32
N HIS A 146 0.07 21.00 9.37
CA HIS A 146 -0.30 21.54 10.69
C HIS A 146 0.85 21.66 11.68
N GLY A 147 2.11 21.65 11.23
CA GLY A 147 3.30 21.84 12.06
C GLY A 147 3.92 23.25 12.02
N GLY A 148 3.20 24.25 11.54
CA GLY A 148 3.75 25.60 11.37
C GLY A 148 2.78 26.71 11.75
N GLY A 149 2.46 26.83 13.07
CA GLY A 149 1.60 27.94 13.51
C GLY A 149 1.29 27.86 15.00
N GLU A 150 2.25 28.23 15.83
CA GLU A 150 2.20 29.11 17.01
C GLU A 150 3.52 29.03 17.78
#